data_192d79bc8ea70ce7f4d9a8a5b6206ffc
#
_entry.id   192d79bc8ea70ce7f4d9a8a5b6206ffc
#
_cell.length_a   1.000
_cell.length_b   1.000
_cell.length_c   1.000
_cell.angle_alpha   90.00
_cell.angle_beta   90.00
_cell.angle_gamma   90.00
#
_symmetry.space_group_name_H-M   'P 1'
#
loop_
_entity.id
_entity.type
_entity.pdbx_description
1 polymer ?
#
loop_
_entity_poly.entity_id
_entity_poly.type
_entity_poly.pdbx_seq_one_letter_code
_entity_poly.pdbx_strand_id
1 'polypeptide(L)'
;GALGGTIKANKTDWQLSFLPYHDDVKGAPQNSVIGGASLWVMAGRKAEEYKGVAKFFAFLSRPEIQMEWHTSTGYVPITKAAYELTRSSGFYDKNPGRDTAVRQLTNKAPTDNSKGLRFGNFVQGREVFEEEMEAVFAGKKDAKTALNDAVKRGNEILRKFQAANK
;
A
#
# COMPACT_ATOMS: atom_id res chain seq x y z
N GLY A 1 -9.67 -0.35 7.02
CA GLY A 1 -10.74 0.02 6.12
C GLY A 1 -11.88 -0.98 6.13
N ALA A 2 -12.21 -1.56 4.99
CA ALA A 2 -13.41 -2.40 4.81
C ALA A 2 -13.53 -3.57 5.81
N LEU A 3 -12.42 -4.25 6.13
CA LEU A 3 -12.41 -5.35 7.09
C LEU A 3 -12.89 -4.96 8.50
N GLY A 4 -12.62 -3.73 8.95
CA GLY A 4 -13.00 -3.28 10.28
C GLY A 4 -14.51 -3.31 10.54
N GLY A 5 -15.32 -2.99 9.52
CA GLY A 5 -16.77 -3.08 9.58
C GLY A 5 -17.26 -4.52 9.72
N THR A 6 -16.73 -5.42 8.89
CA THR A 6 -17.08 -6.87 8.93
C THR A 6 -16.70 -7.51 10.25
N ILE A 7 -15.49 -7.23 10.75
CA ILE A 7 -15.00 -7.75 12.03
C ILE A 7 -15.89 -7.26 13.20
N LYS A 8 -16.24 -5.98 13.20
CA LYS A 8 -17.13 -5.40 14.21
C LYS A 8 -18.53 -6.03 14.15
N ALA A 9 -19.08 -6.23 12.96
CA ALA A 9 -20.39 -6.87 12.77
C ALA A 9 -20.42 -8.31 13.31
N ASN A 10 -19.30 -9.04 13.14
CA ASN A 10 -19.17 -10.43 13.60
C ASN A 10 -18.70 -10.56 15.05
N LYS A 11 -18.53 -9.44 15.77
CA LYS A 11 -18.03 -9.41 17.17
C LYS A 11 -16.72 -10.20 17.37
N THR A 12 -15.85 -10.18 16.37
CA THR A 12 -14.56 -10.88 16.41
C THR A 12 -13.52 -10.01 17.09
N ASP A 13 -12.81 -10.56 18.07
CA ASP A 13 -11.64 -9.91 18.65
C ASP A 13 -10.51 -9.87 17.63
N TRP A 14 -9.89 -8.70 17.48
CA TRP A 14 -8.83 -8.49 16.50
C TRP A 14 -7.84 -7.42 16.96
N GLN A 15 -6.62 -7.54 16.47
CA GLN A 15 -5.56 -6.57 16.73
C GLN A 15 -4.78 -6.31 15.44
N LEU A 16 -4.25 -5.10 15.30
CA LEU A 16 -3.31 -4.73 14.25
C LEU A 16 -1.88 -4.88 14.76
N SER A 17 -1.04 -5.53 13.98
CA SER A 17 0.38 -5.67 14.24
C SER A 17 1.19 -5.32 13.01
N PHE A 18 2.50 -5.16 13.17
CA PHE A 18 3.42 -5.05 12.05
C PHE A 18 3.44 -6.37 11.28
N LEU A 19 3.78 -6.30 9.98
CA LEU A 19 4.07 -7.50 9.21
C LEU A 19 5.19 -8.28 9.89
N PRO A 20 5.09 -9.61 9.95
CA PRO A 20 6.16 -10.45 10.46
C PRO A 20 7.46 -10.21 9.69
N TYR A 21 8.58 -10.29 10.37
CA TYR A 21 9.90 -10.17 9.78
C TYR A 21 10.90 -11.05 10.53
N HIS A 22 12.03 -11.32 9.89
CA HIS A 22 13.15 -12.04 10.50
C HIS A 22 14.03 -11.04 11.27
N ASP A 23 14.10 -11.16 12.57
CA ASP A 23 14.85 -10.26 13.46
C ASP A 23 16.35 -10.48 13.41
N ASP A 24 16.79 -11.66 12.96
CA ASP A 24 18.18 -12.02 12.67
C ASP A 24 18.74 -11.38 11.39
N VAL A 25 17.87 -10.83 10.53
CA VAL A 25 18.28 -10.13 9.30
C VAL A 25 18.70 -8.70 9.62
N LYS A 26 19.99 -8.40 9.36
CA LYS A 26 20.52 -7.05 9.58
C LYS A 26 19.69 -5.98 8.84
N GLY A 27 19.21 -5.03 9.59
CA GLY A 27 18.43 -3.92 9.05
C GLY A 27 16.91 -4.16 8.99
N ALA A 28 16.43 -5.33 9.42
CA ALA A 28 14.99 -5.57 9.57
C ALA A 28 14.41 -4.82 10.81
N PRO A 29 13.10 -4.50 10.82
CA PRO A 29 12.20 -4.50 9.66
C PRO A 29 12.45 -3.33 8.72
N GLN A 30 12.14 -3.50 7.45
CA GLN A 30 12.11 -2.41 6.48
C GLN A 30 10.76 -1.70 6.51
N ASN A 31 10.67 -0.51 5.86
CA ASN A 31 9.38 0.14 5.67
C ASN A 31 8.50 -0.70 4.75
N SER A 32 7.21 -0.79 5.09
CA SER A 32 6.22 -1.33 4.15
C SER A 32 6.03 -0.38 2.97
N VAL A 33 5.57 -0.93 1.85
CA VAL A 33 5.07 -0.13 0.75
C VAL A 33 3.57 0.12 0.93
N ILE A 34 3.11 1.30 0.51
CA ILE A 34 1.70 1.64 0.58
C ILE A 34 0.93 0.94 -0.52
N GLY A 35 -0.24 0.41 -0.18
CA GLY A 35 -1.29 0.05 -1.12
C GLY A 35 -2.44 1.06 -1.07
N GLY A 36 -3.47 0.88 -1.87
CA GLY A 36 -4.66 1.72 -1.86
C GLY A 36 -4.93 2.37 -3.21
N ALA A 37 -5.49 3.58 -3.18
CA ALA A 37 -5.90 4.32 -4.37
C ALA A 37 -5.28 5.72 -4.39
N SER A 38 -5.18 6.30 -5.57
CA SER A 38 -4.74 7.68 -5.77
C SER A 38 -5.65 8.39 -6.76
N LEU A 39 -5.73 9.70 -6.63
CA LEU A 39 -6.46 10.55 -7.57
C LEU A 39 -5.54 10.94 -8.72
N TRP A 40 -6.09 10.88 -9.95
CA TRP A 40 -5.37 11.21 -11.17
C TRP A 40 -6.07 12.35 -11.91
N VAL A 41 -5.28 13.24 -12.49
CA VAL A 41 -5.79 14.35 -13.27
C VAL A 41 -5.79 13.97 -14.74
N MET A 42 -6.94 14.06 -15.39
CA MET A 42 -7.07 13.80 -16.82
C MET A 42 -6.37 14.90 -17.63
N ALA A 43 -5.59 14.49 -18.62
CA ALA A 43 -4.94 15.42 -19.56
C ALA A 43 -5.96 16.08 -20.51
N GLY A 44 -5.54 17.15 -21.20
CA GLY A 44 -6.34 17.81 -22.25
C GLY A 44 -7.46 18.72 -21.73
N ARG A 45 -7.39 19.18 -20.49
CA ARG A 45 -8.34 20.11 -19.90
C ARG A 45 -7.88 21.58 -20.01
N LYS A 46 -8.81 22.52 -19.87
CA LYS A 46 -8.49 23.95 -19.87
C LYS A 46 -7.75 24.36 -18.60
N ALA A 47 -6.96 25.43 -18.66
CA ALA A 47 -6.17 25.92 -17.52
C ALA A 47 -7.05 26.24 -16.29
N GLU A 48 -8.26 26.77 -16.50
CA GLU A 48 -9.22 27.06 -15.43
C GLU A 48 -9.69 25.79 -14.70
N GLU A 49 -9.90 24.69 -15.44
CA GLU A 49 -10.27 23.40 -14.86
C GLU A 49 -9.12 22.88 -14.00
N TYR A 50 -7.87 22.98 -14.47
CA TYR A 50 -6.70 22.59 -13.67
C TYR A 50 -6.53 23.44 -12.39
N LYS A 51 -6.86 24.73 -12.44
CA LYS A 51 -6.90 25.56 -11.22
C LYS A 51 -7.95 25.05 -10.22
N GLY A 52 -9.10 24.61 -10.71
CA GLY A 52 -10.14 23.98 -9.87
C GLY A 52 -9.65 22.68 -9.24
N VAL A 53 -9.02 21.81 -10.03
CA VAL A 53 -8.41 20.54 -9.54
C VAL A 53 -7.34 20.81 -8.48
N ALA A 54 -6.47 21.80 -8.71
CA ALA A 54 -5.42 22.17 -7.75
C ALA A 54 -6.02 22.65 -6.42
N LYS A 55 -7.07 23.46 -6.45
CA LYS A 55 -7.79 23.88 -5.24
C LYS A 55 -8.44 22.70 -4.51
N PHE A 56 -9.02 21.77 -5.25
CA PHE A 56 -9.61 20.56 -4.68
C PHE A 56 -8.56 19.68 -3.99
N PHE A 57 -7.39 19.47 -4.63
CA PHE A 57 -6.32 18.71 -4.00
C PHE A 57 -5.72 19.42 -2.79
N ALA A 58 -5.59 20.74 -2.85
CA ALA A 58 -5.17 21.53 -1.69
C ALA A 58 -6.16 21.41 -0.53
N PHE A 59 -7.47 21.44 -0.80
CA PHE A 59 -8.50 21.19 0.20
C PHE A 59 -8.38 19.79 0.81
N LEU A 60 -8.27 18.73 -0.02
CA LEU A 60 -8.13 17.37 0.45
C LEU A 60 -6.84 17.12 1.25
N SER A 61 -5.81 17.96 1.03
CA SER A 61 -4.51 17.84 1.73
C SER A 61 -4.48 18.58 3.07
N ARG A 62 -5.54 19.28 3.45
CA ARG A 62 -5.63 19.96 4.75
C ARG A 62 -5.59 18.95 5.88
N PRO A 63 -4.85 19.22 6.97
CA PRO A 63 -4.71 18.28 8.08
C PRO A 63 -6.04 17.80 8.67
N GLU A 64 -7.01 18.70 8.80
CA GLU A 64 -8.34 18.41 9.36
C GLU A 64 -9.13 17.45 8.45
N ILE A 65 -9.09 17.69 7.14
CA ILE A 65 -9.75 16.85 6.15
C ILE A 65 -9.11 15.47 6.09
N GLN A 66 -7.79 15.43 6.13
CA GLN A 66 -7.04 14.15 6.17
C GLN A 66 -7.28 13.37 7.47
N MET A 67 -7.40 14.06 8.62
CA MET A 67 -7.77 13.42 9.87
C MET A 67 -9.18 12.82 9.79
N GLU A 68 -10.17 13.57 9.30
CA GLU A 68 -11.53 13.08 9.12
C GLU A 68 -11.57 11.86 8.19
N TRP A 69 -10.88 11.95 7.05
CA TRP A 69 -10.77 10.85 6.09
C TRP A 69 -10.14 9.61 6.71
N HIS A 70 -9.02 9.77 7.40
CA HIS A 70 -8.33 8.69 8.10
C HIS A 70 -9.21 8.01 9.14
N THR A 71 -9.81 8.79 10.02
CA THR A 71 -10.58 8.26 11.17
C THR A 71 -11.87 7.58 10.74
N SER A 72 -12.52 8.06 9.67
CA SER A 72 -13.77 7.51 9.16
C SER A 72 -13.56 6.30 8.22
N THR A 73 -12.54 6.32 7.37
CA THR A 73 -12.35 5.30 6.34
C THR A 73 -11.27 4.26 6.67
N GLY A 74 -10.31 4.62 7.54
CA GLY A 74 -9.14 3.82 7.84
C GLY A 74 -8.00 3.94 6.82
N TYR A 75 -8.09 4.82 5.81
CA TYR A 75 -6.93 5.18 4.98
C TYR A 75 -5.91 5.96 5.80
N VAL A 76 -4.62 5.80 5.51
CA VAL A 76 -3.57 6.53 6.22
C VAL A 76 -3.57 8.02 5.84
N PRO A 77 -3.26 8.93 6.79
CA PRO A 77 -3.09 10.34 6.47
C PRO A 77 -1.85 10.51 5.57
N ILE A 78 -1.94 11.42 4.59
CA ILE A 78 -0.86 11.63 3.61
C ILE A 78 0.19 12.64 4.07
N THR A 79 -0.03 13.33 5.17
CA THR A 79 0.90 14.34 5.72
C THR A 79 1.22 14.08 7.18
N LYS A 80 2.43 14.48 7.59
CA LYS A 80 2.83 14.43 9.00
C LYS A 80 1.92 15.29 9.88
N ALA A 81 1.51 16.47 9.39
CA ALA A 81 0.61 17.36 10.11
C ALA A 81 -0.73 16.70 10.42
N ALA A 82 -1.31 15.97 9.47
CA ALA A 82 -2.55 15.24 9.68
C ALA A 82 -2.39 14.08 10.68
N TYR A 83 -1.26 13.37 10.63
CA TYR A 83 -0.95 12.33 11.61
C TYR A 83 -0.82 12.91 13.03
N GLU A 84 -0.08 14.00 13.19
CA GLU A 84 0.10 14.66 14.50
C GLU A 84 -1.21 15.23 15.04
N LEU A 85 -2.04 15.81 14.17
CA LEU A 85 -3.37 16.28 14.54
C LEU A 85 -4.26 15.12 15.02
N THR A 86 -4.24 13.99 14.32
CA THR A 86 -4.98 12.78 14.72
C THR A 86 -4.47 12.23 16.06
N ARG A 87 -3.14 12.22 16.26
CA ARG A 87 -2.52 11.76 17.50
C ARG A 87 -2.92 12.66 18.69
N SER A 88 -2.80 13.97 18.52
CA SER A 88 -3.12 14.94 19.59
C SER A 88 -4.63 15.00 19.92
N SER A 89 -5.51 14.53 19.03
CA SER A 89 -6.94 14.40 19.31
C SER A 89 -7.28 13.24 20.28
N GLY A 90 -6.31 12.39 20.63
CA GLY A 90 -6.53 11.18 21.43
C GLY A 90 -7.20 10.04 20.67
N PHE A 91 -7.27 10.12 19.32
CA PHE A 91 -7.92 9.08 18.52
C PHE A 91 -7.23 7.72 18.67
N TYR A 92 -5.91 7.68 18.67
CA TYR A 92 -5.17 6.42 18.76
C TYR A 92 -5.21 5.80 20.15
N ASP A 93 -5.36 6.62 21.20
CA ASP A 93 -5.53 6.13 22.57
C ASP A 93 -6.87 5.39 22.72
N LYS A 94 -7.91 5.89 22.05
CA LYS A 94 -9.24 5.27 22.02
C LYS A 94 -9.35 4.12 21.00
N ASN A 95 -8.41 4.03 20.06
CA ASN A 95 -8.41 3.06 18.98
C ASN A 95 -7.00 2.44 18.81
N PRO A 96 -6.56 1.60 19.76
CA PRO A 96 -5.22 1.02 19.74
C PRO A 96 -4.91 0.30 18.41
N GLY A 97 -3.68 0.48 17.91
CA GLY A 97 -3.21 -0.13 16.68
C GLY A 97 -3.62 0.59 15.39
N ARG A 98 -4.48 1.60 15.43
CA ARG A 98 -4.87 2.34 14.23
C ARG A 98 -3.73 3.16 13.61
N ASP A 99 -2.66 3.42 14.36
CA ASP A 99 -1.42 4.07 13.89
C ASP A 99 -0.39 3.08 13.31
N THR A 100 -0.61 1.78 13.47
CA THR A 100 0.34 0.73 13.03
C THR A 100 0.79 0.89 11.59
N ALA A 101 -0.14 1.18 10.67
CA ALA A 101 0.19 1.38 9.26
C ALA A 101 1.12 2.58 9.04
N VAL A 102 0.88 3.70 9.71
CA VAL A 102 1.76 4.89 9.62
C VAL A 102 3.15 4.57 10.17
N ARG A 103 3.22 3.95 11.35
CA ARG A 103 4.48 3.56 11.98
C ARG A 103 5.28 2.59 11.11
N GLN A 104 4.63 1.64 10.47
CA GLN A 104 5.27 0.66 9.59
C GLN A 104 5.76 1.27 8.27
N LEU A 105 5.06 2.28 7.73
CA LEU A 105 5.49 3.02 6.55
C LEU A 105 6.68 3.95 6.82
N THR A 106 6.82 4.41 8.06
CA THR A 106 7.80 5.43 8.47
C THR A 106 8.83 4.91 9.48
N ASN A 107 8.98 3.61 9.58
CA ASN A 107 9.86 2.96 10.56
C ASN A 107 11.33 3.40 10.42
N LYS A 108 11.78 3.65 9.19
CA LYS A 108 13.14 4.10 8.85
C LYS A 108 13.10 5.21 7.80
N ALA A 109 14.23 5.87 7.62
CA ALA A 109 14.41 6.77 6.48
C ALA A 109 14.19 6.00 5.17
N PRO A 110 13.44 6.55 4.20
CA PRO A 110 13.18 5.86 2.95
C PRO A 110 14.46 5.68 2.14
N THR A 111 14.57 4.51 1.51
CA THR A 111 15.62 4.17 0.55
C THR A 111 15.01 3.98 -0.83
N ASP A 112 15.82 3.82 -1.87
CA ASP A 112 15.32 3.52 -3.21
C ASP A 112 14.55 2.20 -3.25
N ASN A 113 14.92 1.23 -2.40
CA ASN A 113 14.25 -0.06 -2.31
C ASN A 113 12.97 -0.05 -1.46
N SER A 114 12.69 0.99 -0.70
CA SER A 114 11.49 1.12 0.15
C SER A 114 10.38 1.98 -0.46
N LYS A 115 10.53 2.42 -1.72
CA LYS A 115 9.57 3.29 -2.42
C LYS A 115 8.53 2.52 -3.24
N GLY A 116 8.51 1.22 -3.12
CA GLY A 116 7.66 0.33 -3.92
C GLY A 116 8.38 -0.25 -5.13
N LEU A 117 7.71 -1.18 -5.79
CA LEU A 117 8.22 -1.88 -6.95
C LEU A 117 7.75 -1.20 -8.24
N ARG A 118 8.68 -1.03 -9.18
CA ARG A 118 8.37 -0.63 -10.55
C ARG A 118 8.63 -1.81 -11.47
N PHE A 119 7.59 -2.29 -12.12
CA PHE A 119 7.65 -3.47 -12.96
C PHE A 119 6.73 -3.26 -14.17
N GLY A 120 7.25 -3.43 -15.38
CA GLY A 120 6.45 -3.33 -16.59
C GLY A 120 5.36 -4.41 -16.62
N ASN A 121 4.12 -4.02 -16.94
CA ASN A 121 2.95 -4.91 -16.83
C ASN A 121 2.81 -5.56 -15.44
N PHE A 122 2.91 -4.75 -14.40
CA PHE A 122 2.93 -5.20 -13.00
C PHE A 122 1.73 -6.10 -12.63
N VAL A 123 0.54 -5.80 -13.14
CA VAL A 123 -0.68 -6.59 -12.86
C VAL A 123 -0.50 -8.03 -13.32
N GLN A 124 -0.07 -8.23 -14.58
CA GLN A 124 0.17 -9.56 -15.13
C GLN A 124 1.31 -10.30 -14.42
N GLY A 125 2.36 -9.57 -14.02
CA GLY A 125 3.45 -10.15 -13.24
C GLY A 125 2.99 -10.65 -11.86
N ARG A 126 2.07 -9.92 -11.24
CA ARG A 126 1.45 -10.29 -9.98
C ARG A 126 0.56 -11.52 -10.10
N GLU A 127 -0.26 -11.58 -11.15
CA GLU A 127 -1.11 -12.74 -11.45
C GLU A 127 -0.27 -14.03 -11.61
N VAL A 128 0.83 -13.93 -12.36
CA VAL A 128 1.78 -15.07 -12.48
C VAL A 128 2.29 -15.54 -11.13
N PHE A 129 2.70 -14.61 -10.27
CA PHE A 129 3.18 -14.96 -8.93
C PHE A 129 2.09 -15.61 -8.08
N GLU A 130 0.88 -15.08 -8.11
CA GLU A 130 -0.27 -15.60 -7.37
C GLU A 130 -0.61 -17.03 -7.83
N GLU A 131 -0.69 -17.30 -9.14
CA GLU A 131 -0.94 -18.64 -9.71
C GLU A 131 0.11 -19.67 -9.27
N GLU A 132 1.39 -19.31 -9.31
CA GLU A 132 2.47 -20.20 -8.91
C GLU A 132 2.43 -20.50 -7.39
N MET A 133 2.12 -19.50 -6.57
CA MET A 133 1.96 -19.69 -5.13
C MET A 133 0.72 -20.53 -4.79
N GLU A 134 -0.40 -20.35 -5.49
CA GLU A 134 -1.58 -21.21 -5.34
C GLU A 134 -1.28 -22.68 -5.65
N ALA A 135 -0.44 -22.93 -6.67
CA ALA A 135 -0.02 -24.30 -7.00
C ALA A 135 0.82 -24.94 -5.86
N VAL A 136 1.64 -24.13 -5.16
CA VAL A 136 2.37 -24.60 -3.97
C VAL A 136 1.41 -24.91 -2.82
N PHE A 137 0.51 -24.01 -2.50
CA PHE A 137 -0.46 -24.18 -1.39
C PHE A 137 -1.40 -25.34 -1.64
N ALA A 138 -1.71 -25.63 -2.91
CA ALA A 138 -2.51 -26.79 -3.30
C ALA A 138 -1.72 -28.12 -3.35
N GLY A 139 -0.41 -28.09 -3.01
CA GLY A 139 0.47 -29.28 -3.05
C GLY A 139 0.77 -29.80 -4.46
N LYS A 140 0.50 -29.01 -5.51
CA LYS A 140 0.73 -29.40 -6.92
C LYS A 140 2.17 -29.16 -7.38
N LYS A 141 2.90 -28.31 -6.69
CA LYS A 141 4.26 -27.87 -7.07
C LYS A 141 5.08 -27.57 -5.81
N ASP A 142 6.37 -27.88 -5.83
CA ASP A 142 7.26 -27.39 -4.77
C ASP A 142 7.59 -25.90 -4.94
N ALA A 143 7.92 -25.24 -3.83
CA ALA A 143 8.15 -23.81 -3.81
C ALA A 143 9.30 -23.34 -4.73
N LYS A 144 10.37 -24.13 -4.84
CA LYS A 144 11.52 -23.79 -5.69
C LYS A 144 11.14 -23.82 -7.17
N THR A 145 10.43 -24.84 -7.60
CA THR A 145 9.91 -24.95 -8.97
C THR A 145 8.95 -23.82 -9.28
N ALA A 146 7.99 -23.54 -8.39
CA ALA A 146 7.04 -22.45 -8.55
C ALA A 146 7.72 -21.09 -8.69
N LEU A 147 8.68 -20.77 -7.84
CA LEU A 147 9.44 -19.51 -7.93
C LEU A 147 10.28 -19.41 -9.23
N ASN A 148 10.89 -20.51 -9.68
CA ASN A 148 11.61 -20.52 -10.95
C ASN A 148 10.67 -20.29 -12.15
N ASP A 149 9.49 -20.90 -12.14
CA ASP A 149 8.47 -20.68 -13.17
C ASP A 149 7.93 -19.24 -13.13
N ALA A 150 7.70 -18.69 -11.93
CA ALA A 150 7.30 -17.29 -11.77
C ALA A 150 8.35 -16.34 -12.36
N VAL A 151 9.64 -16.56 -12.10
CA VAL A 151 10.75 -15.79 -12.66
C VAL A 151 10.79 -15.91 -14.20
N LYS A 152 10.65 -17.11 -14.75
CA LYS A 152 10.64 -17.34 -16.19
C LYS A 152 9.50 -16.60 -16.86
N ARG A 153 8.29 -16.80 -16.38
CA ARG A 153 7.07 -16.15 -16.90
C ARG A 153 7.11 -14.63 -16.73
N GLY A 154 7.57 -14.14 -15.57
CA GLY A 154 7.76 -12.71 -15.31
C GLY A 154 8.75 -12.06 -16.27
N ASN A 155 9.87 -12.72 -16.56
CA ASN A 155 10.84 -12.24 -17.55
C ASN A 155 10.28 -12.20 -18.98
N GLU A 156 9.36 -13.09 -19.35
CA GLU A 156 8.66 -13.02 -20.63
C GLU A 156 7.75 -11.80 -20.73
N ILE A 157 7.03 -11.47 -19.65
CA ILE A 157 6.21 -10.26 -19.55
C ILE A 157 7.07 -9.00 -19.69
N LEU A 158 8.21 -8.95 -18.99
CA LEU A 158 9.13 -7.82 -19.07
C LEU A 158 9.71 -7.63 -20.47
N ARG A 159 10.09 -8.70 -21.17
CA ARG A 159 10.56 -8.62 -22.56
C ARG A 159 9.48 -8.09 -23.51
N LYS A 160 8.23 -8.52 -23.35
CA LYS A 160 7.11 -8.01 -24.13
C LYS A 160 6.87 -6.52 -23.86
N PHE A 161 6.90 -6.11 -22.59
CA PHE A 161 6.79 -4.70 -22.20
C PHE A 161 7.91 -3.85 -22.81
N GLN A 162 9.16 -4.31 -22.72
CA GLN A 162 10.31 -3.63 -23.30
C GLN A 162 10.19 -3.48 -24.82
N ALA A 163 9.72 -4.51 -25.52
CA ALA A 163 9.53 -4.46 -26.96
C ALA A 163 8.43 -3.48 -27.41
N ALA A 164 7.37 -3.36 -26.60
CA ALA A 164 6.25 -2.46 -26.88
C ALA A 164 6.54 -0.98 -26.53
N ASN A 165 7.58 -0.70 -25.76
CA ASN A 165 7.92 0.65 -25.28
C ASN A 165 9.31 1.13 -25.72
N LYS A 166 9.78 0.62 -26.85
CA LYS A 166 11.03 1.07 -27.53
C LYS A 166 10.79 2.29 -28.39
#